data_3241a76f285ca556fdba8ecf36dec7ac
#
_entry.id   3241a76f285ca556fdba8ecf36dec7ac
#
_cell.length_a   1.000
_cell.length_b   1.000
_cell.length_c   1.000
_cell.angle_alpha   90.00
_cell.angle_beta   90.00
_cell.angle_gamma   90.00
#
_symmetry.space_group_name_H-M   'P 1'
#
loop_
_entity.id
_entity.type
_entity.pdbx_description
1 polymer ?
#
loop_
_entity_poly.entity_id
_entity_poly.type
_entity_poly.pdbx_seq_one_letter_code
_entity_poly.pdbx_strand_id
1 'polypeptide(L)'
;MDKGVVKAVMGQELMGVRVGLDEVSLMIPDGLGYETVEGMLGALKGLHDCVKWWIGDLLEYAERSYGEKYSQLLDATEFEYKTLRNIRWTEGRVGVRVRRKELTFWHHAEVAGLVEVEQERYLGEAVGKGWSVRQLREAVKSGVKGERKVSRVEAYEVALKLVRQVIADGVDGEVVQERVLQIINDVLAVYG
;
A
#
# COMPACT_ATOMS: atom_id res chain seq x y z
N MET A 1 -2.95 -23.87 18.76
CA MET A 1 -1.70 -23.13 18.47
C MET A 1 -0.59 -23.63 19.37
N ASP A 2 0.56 -23.88 18.82
CA ASP A 2 1.68 -24.43 19.57
C ASP A 2 2.32 -23.33 20.44
N LYS A 3 2.38 -23.56 21.77
CA LYS A 3 2.98 -22.67 22.78
C LYS A 3 4.43 -22.24 22.46
N GLY A 4 5.06 -22.92 21.49
CA GLY A 4 6.41 -22.62 21.02
C GLY A 4 6.53 -21.34 20.17
N VAL A 5 5.47 -20.91 19.48
CA VAL A 5 5.58 -19.85 18.44
C VAL A 5 5.83 -18.46 19.05
N VAL A 6 5.05 -18.06 20.06
CA VAL A 6 5.23 -16.74 20.71
C VAL A 6 6.58 -16.70 21.42
N LYS A 7 6.98 -17.79 22.07
CA LYS A 7 8.27 -17.93 22.74
C LYS A 7 9.45 -17.94 21.76
N ALA A 8 9.28 -18.49 20.56
CA ALA A 8 10.31 -18.52 19.53
C ALA A 8 10.53 -17.14 18.87
N VAL A 9 9.47 -16.35 18.75
CA VAL A 9 9.54 -15.03 18.07
C VAL A 9 10.02 -13.92 19.02
N MET A 10 9.62 -13.94 20.30
CA MET A 10 9.90 -12.84 21.25
C MET A 10 10.92 -13.22 22.33
N GLY A 11 11.27 -14.52 22.48
CA GLY A 11 12.08 -14.97 23.61
C GLY A 11 11.35 -14.81 24.95
N GLN A 12 12.13 -14.76 26.05
CA GLN A 12 11.61 -14.49 27.40
C GLN A 12 11.95 -13.08 27.89
N GLU A 13 12.47 -12.24 27.00
CA GLU A 13 12.88 -10.87 27.33
C GLU A 13 12.26 -9.87 26.37
N LEU A 14 11.70 -8.81 26.92
CA LEU A 14 11.17 -7.68 26.20
C LEU A 14 11.89 -6.43 26.70
N MET A 15 12.68 -5.78 25.85
CA MET A 15 13.52 -4.61 26.20
C MET A 15 14.46 -4.90 27.38
N GLY A 16 15.06 -6.12 27.45
CA GLY A 16 15.95 -6.53 28.53
C GLY A 16 15.25 -6.90 29.84
N VAL A 17 13.92 -6.84 29.89
CA VAL A 17 13.13 -7.27 31.04
C VAL A 17 12.65 -8.70 30.81
N ARG A 18 12.93 -9.58 31.78
CA ARG A 18 12.41 -10.94 31.77
C ARG A 18 10.90 -10.93 32.04
N VAL A 19 10.13 -11.42 31.10
CA VAL A 19 8.67 -11.49 31.18
C VAL A 19 8.18 -12.92 31.01
N GLY A 20 7.06 -13.25 31.61
CA GLY A 20 6.35 -14.50 31.35
C GLY A 20 5.43 -14.30 30.15
N LEU A 21 5.57 -15.14 29.13
CA LEU A 21 4.74 -15.11 27.93
C LEU A 21 3.91 -16.40 27.85
N ASP A 22 2.61 -16.24 27.69
CA ASP A 22 1.74 -17.29 27.22
C ASP A 22 0.85 -16.78 26.07
N GLU A 23 -0.05 -17.60 25.55
CA GLU A 23 -0.84 -17.28 24.36
C GLU A 23 -1.81 -16.10 24.56
N VAL A 24 -2.17 -15.80 25.80
CA VAL A 24 -3.22 -14.83 26.13
C VAL A 24 -2.79 -13.82 27.19
N SER A 25 -1.58 -13.93 27.73
CA SER A 25 -1.11 -13.04 28.79
C SER A 25 0.39 -12.73 28.72
N LEU A 26 0.73 -11.54 29.19
CA LEU A 26 2.08 -11.09 29.44
C LEU A 26 2.23 -10.84 30.95
N MET A 27 2.98 -11.71 31.63
CA MET A 27 3.26 -11.55 33.06
C MET A 27 4.45 -10.60 33.23
N ILE A 28 4.17 -9.45 33.80
CA ILE A 28 5.14 -8.36 33.99
C ILE A 28 5.58 -8.39 35.46
N PRO A 29 6.89 -8.36 35.75
CA PRO A 29 7.37 -8.25 37.12
C PRO A 29 6.99 -6.91 37.75
N ASP A 30 6.79 -6.90 39.06
CA ASP A 30 6.53 -5.67 39.82
C ASP A 30 7.75 -4.73 39.82
N GLY A 31 7.50 -3.44 40.03
CA GLY A 31 8.53 -2.42 40.26
C GLY A 31 9.21 -1.87 39.01
N LEU A 32 8.63 -2.06 37.82
CA LEU A 32 9.15 -1.42 36.59
C LEU A 32 8.89 0.10 36.60
N GLY A 33 9.91 0.85 36.18
CA GLY A 33 9.76 2.28 35.92
C GLY A 33 8.88 2.59 34.72
N TYR A 34 8.23 3.75 34.71
CA TYR A 34 7.35 4.24 33.64
C TYR A 34 8.02 4.16 32.26
N GLU A 35 9.27 4.65 32.14
CA GLU A 35 10.02 4.67 30.87
C GLU A 35 10.26 3.25 30.31
N THR A 36 10.48 2.26 31.22
CA THR A 36 10.62 0.86 30.82
C THR A 36 9.32 0.31 30.23
N VAL A 37 8.18 0.59 30.89
CA VAL A 37 6.86 0.17 30.41
C VAL A 37 6.51 0.84 29.07
N GLU A 38 6.80 2.12 28.93
CA GLU A 38 6.62 2.87 27.68
C GLU A 38 7.46 2.24 26.54
N GLY A 39 8.73 1.94 26.82
CA GLY A 39 9.62 1.25 25.87
C GLY A 39 9.09 -0.13 25.46
N MET A 40 8.58 -0.91 26.40
CA MET A 40 7.96 -2.22 26.14
C MET A 40 6.72 -2.08 25.24
N LEU A 41 5.84 -1.11 25.51
CA LEU A 41 4.69 -0.81 24.66
C LEU A 41 5.11 -0.40 23.25
N GLY A 42 6.14 0.42 23.14
CA GLY A 42 6.72 0.83 21.84
C GLY A 42 7.25 -0.37 21.04
N ALA A 43 7.96 -1.30 21.70
CA ALA A 43 8.47 -2.52 21.08
C ALA A 43 7.33 -3.43 20.60
N LEU A 44 6.29 -3.62 21.38
CA LEU A 44 5.10 -4.41 21.01
C LEU A 44 4.35 -3.77 19.85
N LYS A 45 4.20 -2.44 19.86
CA LYS A 45 3.62 -1.70 18.73
C LYS A 45 4.44 -1.90 17.46
N GLY A 46 5.75 -1.77 17.55
CA GLY A 46 6.67 -1.99 16.41
C GLY A 46 6.53 -3.40 15.83
N LEU A 47 6.48 -4.43 16.69
CA LEU A 47 6.27 -5.81 16.27
C LEU A 47 4.90 -5.98 15.57
N HIS A 48 3.83 -5.45 16.16
CA HIS A 48 2.50 -5.48 15.57
C HIS A 48 2.47 -4.85 14.16
N ASP A 49 3.18 -3.74 13.97
CA ASP A 49 3.24 -3.07 12.67
C ASP A 49 4.10 -3.84 11.65
N CYS A 50 5.15 -4.55 12.10
CA CYS A 50 6.01 -5.39 11.24
C CYS A 50 5.36 -6.70 10.80
N VAL A 51 4.56 -7.34 11.64
CA VAL A 51 4.01 -8.70 11.39
C VAL A 51 3.27 -8.78 10.05
N LYS A 52 2.54 -7.74 9.65
CA LYS A 52 1.81 -7.73 8.38
C LYS A 52 2.76 -7.74 7.17
N TRP A 53 3.88 -7.04 7.26
CA TRP A 53 4.90 -7.07 6.23
C TRP A 53 5.54 -8.44 6.13
N TRP A 54 5.89 -9.06 7.27
CA TRP A 54 6.49 -10.38 7.31
C TRP A 54 5.54 -11.46 6.78
N ILE A 55 4.24 -11.35 7.05
CA ILE A 55 3.22 -12.22 6.44
C ILE A 55 3.22 -12.03 4.93
N GLY A 56 3.24 -10.79 4.43
CA GLY A 56 3.29 -10.48 3.00
C GLY A 56 4.52 -11.06 2.32
N ASP A 57 5.71 -10.82 2.89
CA ASP A 57 6.98 -11.33 2.38
C ASP A 57 7.00 -12.89 2.37
N LEU A 58 6.40 -13.53 3.40
CA LEU A 58 6.27 -14.98 3.46
C LEU A 58 5.28 -15.53 2.43
N LEU A 59 4.17 -14.84 2.20
CA LEU A 59 3.18 -15.20 1.17
C LEU A 59 3.77 -15.08 -0.24
N GLU A 60 4.55 -14.03 -0.50
CA GLU A 60 5.29 -13.85 -1.76
C GLU A 60 6.28 -15.00 -1.99
N TYR A 61 7.08 -15.34 -0.99
CA TYR A 61 7.98 -16.48 -1.04
C TYR A 61 7.24 -17.80 -1.33
N ALA A 62 6.12 -18.03 -0.62
CA ALA A 62 5.34 -19.25 -0.75
C ALA A 62 4.71 -19.38 -2.14
N GLU A 63 4.15 -18.30 -2.69
CA GLU A 63 3.58 -18.27 -4.04
C GLU A 63 4.64 -18.61 -5.09
N ARG A 64 5.83 -18.00 -4.99
CA ARG A 64 6.94 -18.24 -5.91
C ARG A 64 7.52 -19.66 -5.79
N SER A 65 7.61 -20.20 -4.56
CA SER A 65 8.28 -21.46 -4.30
C SER A 65 7.39 -22.68 -4.48
N TYR A 66 6.10 -22.56 -4.22
CA TYR A 66 5.16 -23.69 -4.16
C TYR A 66 4.07 -23.66 -5.24
N GLY A 67 3.90 -22.56 -5.98
CA GLY A 67 2.96 -22.46 -7.08
C GLY A 67 1.54 -22.93 -6.73
N GLU A 68 1.09 -24.04 -7.34
CA GLU A 68 -0.28 -24.55 -7.13
C GLU A 68 -0.61 -24.94 -5.67
N LYS A 69 0.40 -25.27 -4.85
CA LYS A 69 0.20 -25.58 -3.43
C LYS A 69 -0.02 -24.33 -2.56
N TYR A 70 0.15 -23.16 -3.12
CA TYR A 70 -0.06 -21.90 -2.41
C TYR A 70 -1.51 -21.75 -1.87
N SER A 71 -2.51 -22.13 -2.66
CA SER A 71 -3.91 -22.13 -2.22
C SER A 71 -4.14 -23.05 -1.02
N GLN A 72 -3.54 -24.25 -1.02
CA GLN A 72 -3.63 -25.19 0.09
C GLN A 72 -2.98 -24.62 1.36
N LEU A 73 -1.88 -23.88 1.22
CA LEU A 73 -1.24 -23.18 2.33
C LEU A 73 -2.16 -22.12 2.94
N LEU A 74 -2.85 -21.33 2.11
CA LEU A 74 -3.81 -20.33 2.57
C LEU A 74 -4.97 -20.97 3.34
N ASP A 75 -5.51 -22.08 2.82
CA ASP A 75 -6.61 -22.81 3.45
C ASP A 75 -6.21 -23.46 4.79
N ALA A 76 -4.92 -23.79 4.95
CA ALA A 76 -4.38 -24.37 6.19
C ALA A 76 -4.16 -23.31 7.29
N THR A 77 -4.27 -22.02 6.98
CA THR A 77 -4.13 -20.94 7.96
C THR A 77 -5.50 -20.57 8.52
N GLU A 78 -5.55 -20.14 9.78
CA GLU A 78 -6.76 -19.60 10.40
C GLU A 78 -7.02 -18.14 10.05
N PHE A 79 -6.22 -17.55 9.15
CA PHE A 79 -6.41 -16.18 8.70
C PHE A 79 -7.58 -16.07 7.74
N GLU A 80 -8.35 -15.00 7.87
CA GLU A 80 -9.36 -14.66 6.86
C GLU A 80 -8.69 -14.42 5.49
N TYR A 81 -9.13 -15.15 4.46
CA TYR A 81 -8.60 -15.08 3.10
C TYR A 81 -8.51 -13.65 2.55
N LYS A 82 -9.51 -12.82 2.83
CA LYS A 82 -9.53 -11.40 2.42
C LYS A 82 -8.37 -10.61 3.05
N THR A 83 -8.06 -10.90 4.31
CA THR A 83 -6.94 -10.26 5.02
C THR A 83 -5.61 -10.63 4.39
N LEU A 84 -5.36 -11.92 4.13
CA LEU A 84 -4.13 -12.37 3.48
C LEU A 84 -3.98 -11.80 2.08
N ARG A 85 -5.06 -11.78 1.29
CA ARG A 85 -5.08 -11.19 -0.04
C ARG A 85 -4.74 -9.70 -0.03
N ASN A 86 -5.27 -8.94 0.91
CA ASN A 86 -4.97 -7.51 1.04
C ASN A 86 -3.51 -7.29 1.46
N ILE A 87 -2.99 -8.11 2.36
CA ILE A 87 -1.57 -8.06 2.78
C ILE A 87 -0.67 -8.33 1.58
N ARG A 88 -0.91 -9.44 0.86
CA ARG A 88 -0.12 -9.81 -0.32
C ARG A 88 -0.19 -8.77 -1.43
N TRP A 89 -1.38 -8.20 -1.67
CA TRP A 89 -1.57 -7.13 -2.66
C TRP A 89 -0.79 -5.86 -2.31
N THR A 90 -0.81 -5.46 -1.04
CA THR A 90 -0.09 -4.28 -0.57
C THR A 90 1.42 -4.51 -0.65
N GLU A 91 1.89 -5.66 -0.18
CA GLU A 91 3.31 -6.03 -0.20
C GLU A 91 3.86 -6.00 -1.62
N GLY A 92 3.19 -6.64 -2.59
CA GLY A 92 3.62 -6.70 -3.98
C GLY A 92 3.58 -5.36 -4.73
N ARG A 93 2.93 -4.33 -4.16
CA ARG A 93 2.79 -3.01 -4.76
C ARG A 93 3.64 -1.94 -4.09
N VAL A 94 3.99 -2.12 -2.83
CA VAL A 94 4.79 -1.16 -2.05
C VAL A 94 6.17 -1.77 -1.80
N GLY A 95 7.11 -1.43 -2.68
CA GLY A 95 8.48 -1.90 -2.60
C GLY A 95 9.17 -1.52 -1.28
N VAL A 96 10.14 -2.33 -0.85
CA VAL A 96 10.85 -2.14 0.43
C VAL A 96 11.43 -0.72 0.56
N ARG A 97 11.90 -0.11 -0.54
CA ARG A 97 12.47 1.24 -0.56
C ARG A 97 11.47 2.34 -0.19
N VAL A 98 10.20 2.10 -0.50
CA VAL A 98 9.10 3.06 -0.26
C VAL A 98 8.54 2.95 1.14
N ARG A 99 8.73 1.79 1.80
CA ARG A 99 8.21 1.55 3.15
C ARG A 99 8.81 2.53 4.15
N ARG A 100 7.97 3.14 4.98
CA ARG A 100 8.33 4.12 6.02
C ARG A 100 8.06 3.52 7.41
N LYS A 101 9.10 3.41 8.23
CA LYS A 101 9.01 2.83 9.58
C LYS A 101 8.16 3.66 10.55
N GLU A 102 8.01 4.95 10.26
CA GLU A 102 7.20 5.90 11.03
C GLU A 102 5.70 5.69 10.81
N LEU A 103 5.33 4.96 9.76
CA LEU A 103 3.95 4.73 9.34
C LEU A 103 3.55 3.27 9.54
N THR A 104 2.27 3.04 9.81
CA THR A 104 1.73 1.68 9.93
C THR A 104 1.56 1.04 8.54
N PHE A 105 1.43 -0.30 8.51
CA PHE A 105 1.10 -1.04 7.29
C PHE A 105 -0.12 -0.44 6.54
N TRP A 106 -1.13 0.00 7.28
CA TRP A 106 -2.35 0.54 6.68
C TRP A 106 -2.19 1.87 5.94
N HIS A 107 -1.21 2.71 6.32
CA HIS A 107 -0.86 3.88 5.52
C HIS A 107 -0.34 3.47 4.14
N HIS A 108 0.52 2.46 4.10
CA HIS A 108 1.06 1.95 2.84
C HIS A 108 -0.02 1.29 1.96
N ALA A 109 -0.99 0.61 2.58
CA ALA A 109 -2.13 0.03 1.88
C ALA A 109 -2.98 1.09 1.14
N GLU A 110 -3.09 2.31 1.69
CA GLU A 110 -3.85 3.40 1.05
C GLU A 110 -3.19 3.91 -0.24
N VAL A 111 -1.88 3.79 -0.36
CA VAL A 111 -1.12 4.25 -1.54
C VAL A 111 -0.73 3.12 -2.49
N ALA A 112 -0.97 1.86 -2.13
CA ALA A 112 -0.53 0.71 -2.90
C ALA A 112 -1.07 0.65 -4.34
N GLY A 113 -2.18 1.33 -4.62
CA GLY A 113 -2.75 1.47 -5.97
C GLY A 113 -2.09 2.54 -6.84
N LEU A 114 -1.20 3.37 -6.29
CA LEU A 114 -0.53 4.46 -6.99
C LEU A 114 0.80 4.01 -7.59
N VAL A 115 1.34 4.79 -8.52
CA VAL A 115 2.71 4.61 -9.01
C VAL A 115 3.72 4.97 -7.93
N GLU A 116 4.93 4.40 -7.99
CA GLU A 116 5.95 4.49 -6.94
C GLU A 116 6.28 5.94 -6.53
N VAL A 117 6.43 6.84 -7.49
CA VAL A 117 6.70 8.28 -7.24
C VAL A 117 5.60 8.92 -6.39
N GLU A 118 4.35 8.59 -6.64
CA GLU A 118 3.22 9.10 -5.86
C GLU A 118 3.14 8.43 -4.47
N GLN A 119 3.45 7.13 -4.39
CA GLN A 119 3.55 6.45 -3.11
C GLN A 119 4.57 7.16 -2.22
N GLU A 120 5.78 7.44 -2.75
CA GLU A 120 6.83 8.17 -2.02
C GLU A 120 6.38 9.55 -1.57
N ARG A 121 5.72 10.30 -2.45
CA ARG A 121 5.20 11.64 -2.16
C ARG A 121 4.19 11.60 -1.01
N TYR A 122 3.14 10.81 -1.14
CA TYR A 122 2.07 10.75 -0.14
C TYR A 122 2.52 10.18 1.21
N LEU A 123 3.40 9.16 1.21
CA LEU A 123 3.97 8.63 2.44
C LEU A 123 4.93 9.64 3.10
N GLY A 124 5.73 10.36 2.30
CA GLY A 124 6.57 11.44 2.80
C GLY A 124 5.77 12.57 3.44
N GLU A 125 4.66 12.99 2.81
CA GLU A 125 3.74 13.98 3.38
C GLU A 125 3.06 13.47 4.65
N ALA A 126 2.66 12.20 4.68
CA ALA A 126 2.07 11.59 5.85
C ALA A 126 3.01 11.56 7.06
N VAL A 127 4.30 11.27 6.84
CA VAL A 127 5.35 11.37 7.88
C VAL A 127 5.50 12.82 8.33
N GLY A 128 5.73 13.75 7.39
CA GLY A 128 6.02 15.15 7.71
C GLY A 128 4.87 15.88 8.41
N LYS A 129 3.62 15.50 8.11
CA LYS A 129 2.41 16.12 8.67
C LYS A 129 1.76 15.31 9.79
N GLY A 130 2.30 14.12 10.12
CA GLY A 130 1.73 13.23 11.14
C GLY A 130 0.32 12.74 10.77
N TRP A 131 0.05 12.46 9.50
CA TRP A 131 -1.28 12.05 9.08
C TRP A 131 -1.66 10.68 9.63
N SER A 132 -2.92 10.55 10.03
CA SER A 132 -3.55 9.27 10.24
C SER A 132 -3.87 8.59 8.91
N VAL A 133 -4.12 7.27 8.93
CA VAL A 133 -4.56 6.50 7.76
C VAL A 133 -5.76 7.14 7.06
N ARG A 134 -6.72 7.67 7.83
CA ARG A 134 -7.90 8.36 7.30
C ARG A 134 -7.54 9.64 6.55
N GLN A 135 -6.67 10.47 7.13
CA GLN A 135 -6.23 11.72 6.48
C GLN A 135 -5.45 11.44 5.20
N LEU A 136 -4.57 10.43 5.22
CA LEU A 136 -3.86 10.00 4.02
C LEU A 136 -4.84 9.52 2.94
N ARG A 137 -5.82 8.68 3.29
CA ARG A 137 -6.88 8.23 2.37
C ARG A 137 -7.65 9.39 1.73
N GLU A 138 -7.99 10.41 2.51
CA GLU A 138 -8.69 11.59 2.01
C GLU A 138 -7.80 12.42 1.07
N ALA A 139 -6.52 12.58 1.39
CA ALA A 139 -5.55 13.26 0.54
C ALA A 139 -5.34 12.54 -0.81
N VAL A 140 -5.14 11.22 -0.79
CA VAL A 140 -5.03 10.38 -1.99
C VAL A 140 -6.27 10.49 -2.86
N LYS A 141 -7.47 10.36 -2.28
CA LYS A 141 -8.73 10.47 -3.03
C LYS A 141 -8.90 11.85 -3.68
N SER A 142 -8.51 12.90 -3.00
CA SER A 142 -8.61 14.27 -3.49
C SER A 142 -7.62 14.52 -4.63
N GLY A 143 -6.38 14.05 -4.50
CA GLY A 143 -5.34 14.15 -5.52
C GLY A 143 -5.71 13.40 -6.80
N VAL A 144 -6.07 12.13 -6.68
CA VAL A 144 -6.50 11.30 -7.83
C VAL A 144 -7.70 11.89 -8.56
N LYS A 145 -8.67 12.48 -7.83
CA LYS A 145 -9.81 13.19 -8.46
C LYS A 145 -9.37 14.47 -9.20
N GLY A 146 -8.43 15.21 -8.60
CA GLY A 146 -7.86 16.42 -9.19
C GLY A 146 -7.10 16.11 -10.48
N GLU A 147 -6.21 15.14 -10.45
CA GLU A 147 -5.41 14.71 -11.61
C GLU A 147 -6.27 14.16 -12.75
N ARG A 148 -7.25 13.31 -12.46
CA ARG A 148 -8.20 12.83 -13.49
C ARG A 148 -8.97 13.98 -14.13
N LYS A 149 -9.35 15.00 -13.37
CA LYS A 149 -10.09 16.15 -13.89
C LYS A 149 -9.19 17.04 -14.74
N VAL A 150 -7.96 17.29 -14.32
CA VAL A 150 -6.96 18.07 -15.05
C VAL A 150 -6.56 17.33 -16.33
N SER A 151 -6.22 16.04 -16.24
CA SER A 151 -5.81 15.27 -17.42
C SER A 151 -6.90 15.15 -18.49
N ARG A 152 -8.19 15.04 -18.09
CA ARG A 152 -9.30 15.07 -19.05
C ARG A 152 -9.44 16.42 -19.74
N VAL A 153 -9.37 17.52 -19.00
CA VAL A 153 -9.45 18.86 -19.58
C VAL A 153 -8.27 19.12 -20.52
N GLU A 154 -7.05 18.81 -20.09
CA GLU A 154 -5.85 18.92 -20.93
C GLU A 154 -5.93 18.05 -22.19
N ALA A 155 -6.40 16.81 -22.07
CA ALA A 155 -6.61 15.92 -23.22
C ALA A 155 -7.63 16.49 -24.22
N TYR A 156 -8.73 17.06 -23.74
CA TYR A 156 -9.71 17.74 -24.60
C TYR A 156 -9.12 18.99 -25.29
N GLU A 157 -8.33 19.81 -24.59
CA GLU A 157 -7.69 20.97 -25.16
C GLU A 157 -6.67 20.61 -26.23
N VAL A 158 -5.85 19.57 -26.00
CA VAL A 158 -4.91 19.04 -27.00
C VAL A 158 -5.65 18.50 -28.22
N ALA A 159 -6.71 17.72 -28.04
CA ALA A 159 -7.52 17.19 -29.12
C ALA A 159 -8.16 18.31 -29.93
N LEU A 160 -8.75 19.34 -29.29
CA LEU A 160 -9.32 20.51 -29.94
C LEU A 160 -8.28 21.30 -30.71
N LYS A 161 -7.06 21.46 -30.18
CA LYS A 161 -5.96 22.16 -30.86
C LYS A 161 -5.54 21.42 -32.12
N LEU A 162 -5.42 20.08 -32.06
CA LEU A 162 -5.09 19.25 -33.21
C LEU A 162 -6.18 19.30 -34.29
N VAL A 163 -7.45 19.23 -33.91
CA VAL A 163 -8.57 19.36 -34.85
C VAL A 163 -8.58 20.73 -35.55
N ARG A 164 -8.37 21.81 -34.78
CA ARG A 164 -8.27 23.16 -35.34
C ARG A 164 -7.09 23.30 -36.32
N GLN A 165 -5.96 22.66 -36.03
CA GLN A 165 -4.80 22.67 -36.91
C GLN A 165 -5.11 21.95 -38.23
N VAL A 166 -5.71 20.77 -38.18
CA VAL A 166 -6.09 19.98 -39.36
C VAL A 166 -7.09 20.73 -40.23
N ILE A 167 -8.04 21.45 -39.64
CA ILE A 167 -9.00 22.32 -40.39
C ILE A 167 -8.28 23.51 -41.03
N ALA A 168 -7.34 24.14 -40.31
CA ALA A 168 -6.59 25.28 -40.79
C ALA A 168 -5.63 24.93 -41.96
N ASP A 169 -5.13 23.69 -41.97
CA ASP A 169 -4.24 23.19 -43.04
C ASP A 169 -5.01 22.84 -44.33
N GLY A 170 -6.33 23.05 -44.39
CA GLY A 170 -7.15 22.92 -45.60
C GLY A 170 -7.27 21.49 -46.13
N VAL A 171 -7.18 20.49 -45.25
CA VAL A 171 -7.27 19.07 -45.60
C VAL A 171 -8.73 18.70 -45.94
N ASP A 172 -8.92 17.85 -46.96
CA ASP A 172 -10.22 17.40 -47.45
C ASP A 172 -11.09 16.82 -46.31
N GLY A 173 -12.39 17.12 -46.34
CA GLY A 173 -13.33 16.81 -45.26
C GLY A 173 -13.39 15.34 -44.85
N GLU A 174 -13.21 14.38 -45.77
CA GLU A 174 -13.15 12.93 -45.46
C GLU A 174 -11.88 12.59 -44.65
N VAL A 175 -10.73 13.14 -45.04
CA VAL A 175 -9.45 12.93 -44.33
C VAL A 175 -9.47 13.57 -42.96
N VAL A 176 -10.15 14.73 -42.81
CA VAL A 176 -10.36 15.39 -41.50
C VAL A 176 -11.18 14.49 -40.58
N GLN A 177 -12.23 13.90 -41.11
CA GLN A 177 -13.14 13.04 -40.31
C GLN A 177 -12.44 11.78 -39.80
N GLU A 178 -11.63 11.13 -40.63
CA GLU A 178 -10.87 9.94 -40.27
C GLU A 178 -9.79 10.29 -39.23
N ARG A 179 -9.08 11.39 -39.37
CA ARG A 179 -8.06 11.85 -38.43
C ARG A 179 -8.63 12.29 -37.09
N VAL A 180 -9.79 12.95 -37.08
CA VAL A 180 -10.52 13.31 -35.85
C VAL A 180 -10.99 12.07 -35.09
N LEU A 181 -11.54 11.07 -35.79
CA LEU A 181 -11.93 9.79 -35.18
C LEU A 181 -10.74 9.07 -34.61
N GLN A 182 -9.60 9.04 -35.28
CA GLN A 182 -8.36 8.46 -34.77
C GLN A 182 -7.90 9.14 -33.49
N ILE A 183 -7.86 10.48 -33.46
CA ILE A 183 -7.47 11.27 -32.28
C ILE A 183 -8.43 11.00 -31.10
N ILE A 184 -9.73 10.92 -31.34
CA ILE A 184 -10.73 10.61 -30.31
C ILE A 184 -10.51 9.20 -29.76
N ASN A 185 -10.26 8.21 -30.62
CA ASN A 185 -10.01 6.84 -30.19
C ASN A 185 -8.71 6.71 -29.38
N ASP A 186 -7.64 7.41 -29.81
CA ASP A 186 -6.37 7.43 -29.08
C ASP A 186 -6.51 8.07 -27.68
N VAL A 187 -7.26 9.18 -27.59
CA VAL A 187 -7.58 9.81 -26.29
C VAL A 187 -8.44 8.91 -25.42
N LEU A 188 -9.44 8.22 -25.98
CA LEU A 188 -10.26 7.27 -25.22
C LEU A 188 -9.47 6.04 -24.78
N ALA A 189 -8.51 5.56 -25.57
CA ALA A 189 -7.66 4.44 -25.21
C ALA A 189 -6.69 4.75 -24.05
N VAL A 190 -6.26 6.00 -23.93
CA VAL A 190 -5.34 6.46 -22.87
C VAL A 190 -6.08 6.84 -21.59
N TYR A 191 -7.31 7.36 -21.68
CA TYR A 191 -8.05 7.96 -20.56
C TYR A 191 -9.42 7.30 -20.26
N GLY A 192 -9.83 6.29 -21.02
CA GLY A 192 -11.02 5.46 -20.79
C GLY A 192 -10.73 4.32 -19.86
#